data_043e56b715f1a8648998de6e186e0183
#
_entry.id   043e56b715f1a8648998de6e186e0183
#
_cell.length_a   1.000
_cell.length_b   1.000
_cell.length_c   1.000
_cell.angle_alpha   90.00
_cell.angle_beta   90.00
_cell.angle_gamma   90.00
#
_symmetry.space_group_name_H-M   'P 1'
#
loop_
_entity.id
_entity.type
_entity.pdbx_description
1 polymer ?
#
loop_
_entity_poly.entity_id
_entity_poly.type
_entity_poly.pdbx_seq_one_letter_code
_entity_poly.pdbx_strand_id
1 'polypeptide(L)'
;TPLVQVAATTDDQTANTWTPLLEMLRGSPAEDEYDVDPMDSFVIMRRGRIERRTSSATSVKGARAVMAVLDQTETWLPGNGGPKLAKTLRSNATKLGGVTIETPNAYTIGERSVAEATARFAELVRAGRVKARAARRLLYDHRAAPLDTDIADRDSLIEGLRIAYGDASGDPRGCAIHEPACTPGWVDLERTADDFWEPDNDPAEMCADFLNQIGSASDAWLTMPELRAIEDHDKTISSTEPITLGFDGSE
;
A
#
# COMPACT_ATOMS: atom_id res chain seq x y z
N THR A 1 -11.25 16.29 -22.13
CA THR A 1 -10.10 16.76 -21.33
C THR A 1 -9.70 15.62 -20.38
N PRO A 2 -8.45 15.14 -20.43
CA PRO A 2 -7.95 14.15 -19.50
C PRO A 2 -8.09 14.62 -18.04
N LEU A 3 -8.54 13.71 -17.17
CA LEU A 3 -8.73 13.98 -15.76
C LEU A 3 -7.92 12.96 -14.96
N VAL A 4 -7.09 13.45 -14.05
CA VAL A 4 -6.43 12.64 -13.02
C VAL A 4 -7.09 12.95 -11.67
N GLN A 5 -7.39 11.92 -10.90
CA GLN A 5 -7.97 12.08 -9.57
C GLN A 5 -7.01 11.51 -8.52
N VAL A 6 -6.67 12.33 -7.53
CA VAL A 6 -5.95 11.91 -6.32
C VAL A 6 -6.97 11.82 -5.20
N ALA A 7 -7.08 10.67 -4.57
CA ALA A 7 -8.15 10.40 -3.63
C ALA A 7 -7.65 9.76 -2.34
N ALA A 8 -8.24 10.18 -1.22
CA ALA A 8 -8.17 9.52 0.08
C ALA A 8 -9.55 9.57 0.77
N THR A 9 -9.70 8.95 1.93
CA THR A 9 -10.99 8.89 2.63
C THR A 9 -11.33 10.15 3.40
N THR A 10 -10.34 10.99 3.72
CA THR A 10 -10.52 12.26 4.42
C THR A 10 -9.77 13.39 3.70
N ASP A 11 -10.13 14.64 4.01
CA ASP A 11 -9.43 15.82 3.47
C ASP A 11 -7.99 15.88 3.95
N ASP A 12 -7.73 15.58 5.23
CA ASP A 12 -6.38 15.60 5.82
C ASP A 12 -5.49 14.55 5.16
N GLN A 13 -5.99 13.33 4.97
CA GLN A 13 -5.23 12.29 4.24
C GLN A 13 -4.97 12.69 2.79
N THR A 14 -5.95 13.30 2.12
CA THR A 14 -5.74 13.78 0.75
C THR A 14 -4.68 14.89 0.72
N ALA A 15 -4.62 15.73 1.74
CA ALA A 15 -3.63 16.80 1.84
C ALA A 15 -2.20 16.27 1.92
N ASN A 16 -1.97 15.09 2.53
CA ASN A 16 -0.65 14.47 2.62
C ASN A 16 -0.02 14.20 1.25
N THR A 17 -0.82 13.87 0.25
CA THR A 17 -0.34 13.70 -1.14
C THR A 17 -0.45 15.00 -1.95
N TRP A 18 -1.51 15.76 -1.70
CA TRP A 18 -1.82 16.96 -2.48
C TRP A 18 -0.86 18.12 -2.24
N THR A 19 -0.52 18.37 -0.97
CA THR A 19 0.38 19.48 -0.62
C THR A 19 1.77 19.29 -1.22
N PRO A 20 2.45 18.16 -1.05
CA PRO A 20 3.73 17.91 -1.71
C PRO A 20 3.65 18.00 -3.24
N LEU A 21 2.56 17.52 -3.85
CA LEU A 21 2.36 17.65 -5.30
C LEU A 21 2.38 19.12 -5.73
N LEU A 22 1.66 19.99 -5.00
CA LEU A 22 1.66 21.44 -5.31
C LEU A 22 3.03 22.07 -5.09
N GLU A 23 3.73 21.70 -4.00
CA GLU A 23 5.07 22.21 -3.70
C GLU A 23 6.08 21.80 -4.78
N MET A 24 5.99 20.56 -5.27
CA MET A 24 6.84 20.06 -6.35
C MET A 24 6.56 20.73 -7.70
N LEU A 25 5.33 21.15 -7.95
CA LEU A 25 4.93 21.80 -9.20
C LEU A 25 5.27 23.29 -9.19
N ARG A 26 4.97 24.00 -8.10
CA ARG A 26 5.15 25.46 -8.00
C ARG A 26 6.63 25.85 -8.14
N GLY A 27 6.91 26.73 -9.09
CA GLY A 27 8.28 27.18 -9.39
C GLY A 27 9.17 26.12 -10.03
N SER A 28 8.61 24.97 -10.42
CA SER A 28 9.36 23.93 -11.11
C SER A 28 9.40 24.18 -12.63
N PRO A 29 10.38 23.61 -13.34
CA PRO A 29 10.38 23.65 -14.81
C PRO A 29 9.11 23.08 -15.47
N ALA A 30 8.34 22.26 -14.76
CA ALA A 30 7.11 21.68 -15.26
C ALA A 30 6.00 22.73 -15.46
N GLU A 31 5.98 23.82 -14.68
CA GLU A 31 5.01 24.92 -14.87
C GLU A 31 5.14 25.49 -16.27
N ASP A 32 6.36 25.80 -16.71
CA ASP A 32 6.63 26.41 -18.01
C ASP A 32 6.54 25.39 -19.14
N GLU A 33 7.11 24.20 -18.96
CA GLU A 33 7.20 23.19 -20.01
C GLU A 33 5.81 22.62 -20.39
N TYR A 34 4.95 22.40 -19.39
CA TYR A 34 3.64 21.76 -19.59
C TYR A 34 2.46 22.71 -19.40
N ASP A 35 2.70 24.00 -19.25
CA ASP A 35 1.66 25.02 -19.04
C ASP A 35 0.74 24.60 -17.87
N VAL A 36 1.37 24.41 -16.70
CA VAL A 36 0.73 23.92 -15.48
C VAL A 36 0.40 25.10 -14.56
N ASP A 37 -0.85 25.17 -14.11
CA ASP A 37 -1.32 26.16 -13.12
C ASP A 37 -1.77 25.44 -11.84
N PRO A 38 -0.90 25.37 -10.81
CA PRO A 38 -1.18 24.66 -9.57
C PRO A 38 -2.01 25.51 -8.61
N MET A 39 -3.31 25.29 -8.60
CA MET A 39 -4.25 25.88 -7.65
C MET A 39 -4.48 24.98 -6.43
N ASP A 40 -4.99 25.51 -5.34
CA ASP A 40 -5.14 24.78 -4.06
C ASP A 40 -6.04 23.53 -4.15
N SER A 41 -7.06 23.54 -5.01
CA SER A 41 -8.03 22.44 -5.11
C SER A 41 -7.88 21.61 -6.38
N PHE A 42 -7.16 22.09 -7.38
CA PHE A 42 -6.91 21.41 -8.64
C PHE A 42 -5.70 22.01 -9.35
N VAL A 43 -5.10 21.24 -10.23
CA VAL A 43 -4.03 21.68 -11.11
C VAL A 43 -4.58 21.70 -12.52
N ILE A 44 -4.49 22.85 -13.18
CA ILE A 44 -4.84 22.99 -14.61
C ILE A 44 -3.59 22.71 -15.44
N MET A 45 -3.75 21.98 -16.52
CA MET A 45 -2.75 21.76 -17.55
C MET A 45 -3.35 22.10 -18.91
N ARG A 46 -2.52 22.43 -19.88
CA ARG A 46 -2.96 22.80 -21.24
C ARG A 46 -4.06 21.90 -21.82
N ARG A 47 -4.05 20.61 -21.53
CA ARG A 47 -5.03 19.64 -22.03
C ARG A 47 -5.60 18.70 -20.97
N GLY A 48 -5.55 19.09 -19.71
CA GLY A 48 -6.01 18.23 -18.64
C GLY A 48 -6.15 18.94 -17.32
N ARG A 49 -6.52 18.19 -16.31
CA ARG A 49 -6.45 18.65 -14.93
C ARG A 49 -6.22 17.50 -13.97
N ILE A 50 -5.60 17.82 -12.84
CA ILE A 50 -5.52 16.96 -11.68
C ILE A 50 -6.46 17.55 -10.63
N GLU A 51 -7.23 16.74 -9.95
CA GLU A 51 -8.10 17.18 -8.87
C GLU A 51 -8.02 16.22 -7.68
N ARG A 52 -8.08 16.79 -6.49
CA ARG A 52 -8.21 16.00 -5.27
C ARG A 52 -9.66 15.59 -5.04
N ARG A 53 -9.87 14.40 -4.48
CA ARG A 53 -11.19 13.85 -4.16
C ARG A 53 -11.18 13.18 -2.80
N THR A 54 -12.21 13.44 -2.02
CA THR A 54 -12.42 12.83 -0.72
C THR A 54 -13.73 12.04 -0.69
N SER A 55 -13.88 11.23 0.29
CA SER A 55 -14.87 10.22 0.67
C SER A 55 -16.26 10.13 -0.01
N SER A 56 -16.68 11.06 -0.84
CA SER A 56 -18.03 10.97 -1.46
C SER A 56 -18.01 10.21 -2.77
N ALA A 57 -18.22 8.89 -2.72
CA ALA A 57 -18.39 8.06 -3.91
C ALA A 57 -19.50 8.59 -4.85
N THR A 58 -20.47 9.30 -4.30
CA THR A 58 -21.59 9.88 -5.09
C THR A 58 -21.11 11.07 -5.90
N SER A 59 -20.26 11.93 -5.38
CA SER A 59 -19.74 13.10 -6.08
C SER A 59 -18.75 12.77 -7.21
N VAL A 60 -18.08 11.62 -7.13
CA VAL A 60 -17.14 11.16 -8.17
C VAL A 60 -17.78 10.25 -9.21
N LYS A 61 -19.04 9.85 -9.02
CA LYS A 61 -19.73 8.94 -9.95
C LYS A 61 -19.91 9.61 -11.32
N GLY A 62 -19.42 8.90 -12.37
CA GLY A 62 -19.53 9.38 -13.75
C GLY A 62 -18.37 10.26 -14.22
N ALA A 63 -17.40 10.57 -13.38
CA ALA A 63 -16.18 11.26 -13.79
C ALA A 63 -15.45 10.44 -14.86
N ARG A 64 -14.82 11.14 -15.82
CA ARG A 64 -14.06 10.53 -16.92
C ARG A 64 -12.57 10.61 -16.62
N ALA A 65 -12.15 9.92 -15.56
CA ALA A 65 -10.76 9.88 -15.18
C ALA A 65 -9.96 8.94 -16.09
N VAL A 66 -8.80 9.39 -16.54
CA VAL A 66 -7.82 8.57 -17.25
C VAL A 66 -6.85 7.90 -16.26
N MET A 67 -6.77 8.45 -15.05
CA MET A 67 -5.97 7.93 -13.97
C MET A 67 -6.62 8.28 -12.63
N ALA A 68 -6.56 7.36 -11.69
CA ALA A 68 -6.90 7.61 -10.30
C ALA A 68 -5.77 7.09 -9.39
N VAL A 69 -5.30 7.94 -8.50
CA VAL A 69 -4.35 7.61 -7.44
C VAL A 69 -5.14 7.48 -6.15
N LEU A 70 -5.08 6.32 -5.53
CA LEU A 70 -5.75 5.97 -4.29
C LEU A 70 -4.68 5.81 -3.22
N ASP A 71 -4.57 6.82 -2.38
CA ASP A 71 -3.52 6.88 -1.37
C ASP A 71 -3.97 6.28 -0.04
N GLN A 72 -3.04 5.59 0.65
CA GLN A 72 -3.27 4.96 1.95
C GLN A 72 -4.49 4.03 1.97
N THR A 73 -4.61 3.15 1.00
CA THR A 73 -5.80 2.29 0.84
C THR A 73 -5.95 1.23 1.93
N GLU A 74 -4.96 1.04 2.80
CA GLU A 74 -5.04 0.27 4.05
C GLU A 74 -6.03 0.90 5.04
N THR A 75 -6.18 2.22 5.01
CA THR A 75 -7.13 2.96 5.86
C THR A 75 -8.54 3.05 5.27
N TRP A 76 -8.75 2.58 4.02
CA TRP A 76 -10.05 2.64 3.35
C TRP A 76 -10.94 1.47 3.76
N LEU A 77 -11.61 1.62 4.89
CA LEU A 77 -12.42 0.59 5.54
C LEU A 77 -13.90 0.65 5.13
N PRO A 78 -14.67 -0.42 5.34
CA PRO A 78 -16.11 -0.40 5.12
C PRO A 78 -16.83 0.72 5.88
N GLY A 79 -16.40 1.00 7.12
CA GLY A 79 -16.99 2.00 8.00
C GLY A 79 -16.86 3.44 7.50
N ASN A 80 -15.80 3.77 6.76
CA ASN A 80 -15.60 5.11 6.19
C ASN A 80 -15.97 5.23 4.70
N GLY A 81 -16.54 4.17 4.12
CA GLY A 81 -17.00 4.16 2.72
C GLY A 81 -15.86 3.95 1.69
N GLY A 82 -14.65 3.65 2.13
CA GLY A 82 -13.46 3.44 1.29
C GLY A 82 -13.67 2.44 0.16
N PRO A 83 -14.17 1.22 0.41
CA PRO A 83 -14.40 0.23 -0.66
C PRO A 83 -15.37 0.71 -1.74
N LYS A 84 -16.40 1.49 -1.37
CA LYS A 84 -17.36 2.07 -2.32
C LYS A 84 -16.71 3.17 -3.17
N LEU A 85 -15.88 4.00 -2.56
CA LEU A 85 -15.11 5.03 -3.25
C LEU A 85 -14.12 4.40 -4.23
N ALA A 86 -13.31 3.44 -3.80
CA ALA A 86 -12.36 2.71 -4.64
C ALA A 86 -13.04 2.06 -5.85
N LYS A 87 -14.16 1.36 -5.63
CA LYS A 87 -14.96 0.76 -6.71
C LYS A 87 -15.42 1.79 -7.73
N THR A 88 -15.84 2.98 -7.27
CA THR A 88 -16.31 4.04 -8.16
C THR A 88 -15.17 4.61 -9.01
N LEU A 89 -14.02 4.92 -8.38
CA LEU A 89 -12.84 5.44 -9.07
C LEU A 89 -12.28 4.45 -10.09
N ARG A 90 -12.12 3.18 -9.71
CA ARG A 90 -11.70 2.10 -10.62
C ARG A 90 -12.66 1.96 -11.81
N SER A 91 -13.97 2.02 -11.56
CA SER A 91 -14.97 1.95 -12.64
C SER A 91 -14.93 3.15 -13.59
N ASN A 92 -14.66 4.34 -13.07
CA ASN A 92 -14.52 5.55 -13.89
C ASN A 92 -13.29 5.46 -14.81
N ALA A 93 -12.15 5.07 -14.28
CA ALA A 93 -10.92 4.89 -15.05
C ALA A 93 -11.08 3.79 -16.11
N THR A 94 -11.67 2.65 -15.74
CA THR A 94 -11.88 1.51 -16.66
C THR A 94 -12.67 1.89 -17.91
N LYS A 95 -13.68 2.76 -17.79
CA LYS A 95 -14.53 3.18 -18.91
C LYS A 95 -13.76 3.89 -20.03
N LEU A 96 -12.67 4.55 -19.68
CA LEU A 96 -11.80 5.24 -20.63
C LEU A 96 -10.51 4.47 -20.96
N GLY A 97 -10.39 3.22 -20.51
CA GLY A 97 -9.14 2.48 -20.64
C GLY A 97 -8.01 3.04 -19.77
N GLY A 98 -8.36 3.85 -18.78
CA GLY A 98 -7.44 4.44 -17.81
C GLY A 98 -6.95 3.44 -16.76
N VAL A 99 -6.10 3.92 -15.86
CA VAL A 99 -5.44 3.13 -14.83
C VAL A 99 -5.77 3.62 -13.42
N THR A 100 -5.63 2.74 -12.44
CA THR A 100 -5.60 3.12 -11.02
C THR A 100 -4.28 2.72 -10.42
N ILE A 101 -3.75 3.58 -9.56
CA ILE A 101 -2.56 3.33 -8.74
C ILE A 101 -3.03 3.35 -7.30
N GLU A 102 -2.59 2.39 -6.51
CA GLU A 102 -2.81 2.31 -5.07
C GLU A 102 -1.46 2.36 -4.38
N THR A 103 -1.36 3.18 -3.35
CA THR A 103 -0.14 3.41 -2.58
C THR A 103 -0.38 3.16 -1.09
N PRO A 104 -0.66 1.91 -0.68
CA PRO A 104 -0.86 1.56 0.72
C PRO A 104 0.46 1.28 1.44
N ASN A 105 0.44 1.48 2.76
CA ASN A 105 1.29 0.77 3.71
C ASN A 105 0.73 -0.64 3.97
N ALA A 106 1.34 -1.38 4.89
CA ALA A 106 0.83 -2.68 5.29
C ALA A 106 -0.58 -2.56 5.89
N TYR A 107 -1.45 -3.44 5.47
CA TYR A 107 -2.82 -3.50 5.98
C TYR A 107 -2.92 -4.47 7.17
N THR A 108 -3.96 -4.28 7.98
CA THR A 108 -4.33 -5.21 9.04
C THR A 108 -5.28 -6.28 8.48
N ILE A 109 -4.93 -7.55 8.68
CA ILE A 109 -5.75 -8.68 8.22
C ILE A 109 -7.09 -8.68 8.95
N GLY A 110 -8.17 -8.83 8.19
CA GLY A 110 -9.54 -8.93 8.71
C GLY A 110 -10.31 -7.61 8.76
N GLU A 111 -9.66 -6.46 8.64
CA GLU A 111 -10.34 -5.16 8.60
C GLU A 111 -11.10 -4.89 7.30
N ARG A 112 -10.89 -5.70 6.29
CA ARG A 112 -11.56 -5.60 4.98
C ARG A 112 -11.25 -4.28 4.28
N SER A 113 -10.04 -3.79 4.44
CA SER A 113 -9.57 -2.59 3.76
C SER A 113 -9.49 -2.80 2.25
N VAL A 114 -9.34 -1.70 1.51
CA VAL A 114 -9.16 -1.76 0.06
C VAL A 114 -7.81 -2.41 -0.27
N ALA A 115 -6.75 -2.10 0.49
CA ALA A 115 -5.44 -2.73 0.32
C ALA A 115 -5.49 -4.25 0.54
N GLU A 116 -6.16 -4.72 1.61
CA GLU A 116 -6.36 -6.15 1.87
C GLU A 116 -7.08 -6.85 0.69
N ALA A 117 -8.13 -6.22 0.17
CA ALA A 117 -8.86 -6.77 -0.98
C ALA A 117 -8.00 -6.84 -2.25
N THR A 118 -7.12 -5.86 -2.47
CA THR A 118 -6.18 -5.84 -3.61
C THR A 118 -5.09 -6.91 -3.44
N ALA A 119 -4.54 -7.06 -2.24
CA ALA A 119 -3.58 -8.12 -1.93
C ALA A 119 -4.16 -9.51 -2.17
N ARG A 120 -5.37 -9.77 -1.66
CA ARG A 120 -6.09 -11.03 -1.90
C ARG A 120 -6.33 -11.27 -3.40
N PHE A 121 -6.65 -10.23 -4.16
CA PHE A 121 -6.78 -10.36 -5.61
C PHE A 121 -5.45 -10.74 -6.26
N ALA A 122 -4.34 -10.13 -5.83
CA ALA A 122 -3.00 -10.48 -6.31
C ALA A 122 -2.63 -11.95 -6.04
N GLU A 123 -2.98 -12.45 -4.86
CA GLU A 123 -2.80 -13.88 -4.51
C GLU A 123 -3.60 -14.80 -5.43
N LEU A 124 -4.86 -14.47 -5.70
CA LEU A 124 -5.68 -15.24 -6.64
C LEU A 124 -5.11 -15.24 -8.06
N VAL A 125 -4.49 -14.12 -8.48
CA VAL A 125 -3.79 -14.02 -9.76
C VAL A 125 -2.57 -14.93 -9.78
N ARG A 126 -1.73 -14.90 -8.73
CA ARG A 126 -0.54 -15.77 -8.59
C ARG A 126 -0.92 -17.25 -8.58
N ALA A 127 -2.02 -17.58 -7.90
CA ALA A 127 -2.55 -18.95 -7.84
C ALA A 127 -3.23 -19.42 -9.15
N GLY A 128 -3.24 -18.60 -10.21
CA GLY A 128 -3.89 -18.93 -11.48
C GLY A 128 -5.42 -19.02 -11.43
N ARG A 129 -6.04 -18.54 -10.34
CA ARG A 129 -7.49 -18.62 -10.12
C ARG A 129 -8.28 -17.48 -10.80
N VAL A 130 -7.59 -16.54 -11.43
CA VAL A 130 -8.18 -15.39 -12.13
C VAL A 130 -8.01 -15.57 -13.63
N LYS A 131 -9.04 -15.19 -14.41
CA LYS A 131 -8.98 -15.24 -15.87
C LYS A 131 -7.82 -14.41 -16.40
N ALA A 132 -7.04 -14.95 -17.32
CA ALA A 132 -5.78 -14.41 -17.84
C ALA A 132 -5.82 -12.90 -18.22
N ARG A 133 -6.95 -12.41 -18.74
CA ARG A 133 -7.08 -11.00 -19.13
C ARG A 133 -7.09 -10.04 -17.92
N ALA A 134 -7.71 -10.42 -16.80
CA ALA A 134 -7.70 -9.63 -15.56
C ALA A 134 -6.33 -9.71 -14.89
N ALA A 135 -5.71 -10.90 -14.87
CA ALA A 135 -4.38 -11.11 -14.32
C ALA A 135 -3.30 -10.25 -14.98
N ARG A 136 -3.34 -10.08 -16.29
CA ARG A 136 -2.37 -9.26 -17.06
C ARG A 136 -2.46 -7.75 -16.81
N ARG A 137 -3.48 -7.30 -16.09
CA ARG A 137 -3.70 -5.86 -15.82
C ARG A 137 -3.30 -5.44 -14.43
N LEU A 138 -2.94 -6.38 -13.56
CA LEU A 138 -2.49 -6.08 -12.21
C LEU A 138 -0.97 -6.13 -12.18
N LEU A 139 -0.37 -5.01 -11.81
CA LEU A 139 0.97 -4.94 -11.25
C LEU A 139 0.80 -4.85 -9.73
N TYR A 140 1.40 -5.76 -8.99
CA TYR A 140 1.40 -5.76 -7.53
C TYR A 140 2.83 -5.91 -7.07
N ASP A 141 3.35 -4.86 -6.46
CA ASP A 141 4.66 -4.80 -5.83
C ASP A 141 4.46 -4.59 -4.32
N HIS A 142 5.04 -5.48 -3.52
CA HIS A 142 4.99 -5.38 -2.07
C HIS A 142 6.38 -5.68 -1.54
N ARG A 143 6.98 -4.68 -0.92
CA ARG A 143 8.28 -4.79 -0.28
C ARG A 143 8.08 -4.66 1.21
N ALA A 144 8.56 -5.64 1.94
CA ALA A 144 8.49 -5.67 3.39
C ALA A 144 9.79 -6.24 3.94
N ALA A 145 10.12 -5.88 5.15
CA ALA A 145 11.17 -6.57 5.90
C ALA A 145 10.81 -8.06 6.07
N PRO A 146 11.81 -8.94 6.17
CA PRO A 146 11.57 -10.34 6.56
C PRO A 146 10.78 -10.42 7.87
N LEU A 147 9.91 -11.42 7.98
CA LEU A 147 9.06 -11.56 9.18
C LEU A 147 9.83 -11.99 10.42
N ASP A 148 11.02 -12.51 10.26
CA ASP A 148 11.96 -12.85 11.30
C ASP A 148 12.90 -11.70 11.70
N THR A 149 12.64 -10.49 11.23
CA THR A 149 13.34 -9.28 11.67
C THR A 149 13.13 -9.09 13.17
N ASP A 150 14.22 -9.18 13.92
CA ASP A 150 14.20 -8.91 15.36
C ASP A 150 14.30 -7.40 15.60
N ILE A 151 13.19 -6.79 16.03
CA ILE A 151 13.11 -5.36 16.30
C ILE A 151 13.83 -4.95 17.58
N ALA A 152 14.22 -5.91 18.44
CA ALA A 152 15.01 -5.65 19.64
C ALA A 152 16.52 -5.65 19.35
N ASP A 153 16.94 -6.26 18.24
CA ASP A 153 18.32 -6.26 17.75
C ASP A 153 18.52 -5.17 16.69
N ARG A 154 19.46 -4.23 16.99
CA ARG A 154 19.68 -3.06 16.10
C ARG A 154 20.10 -3.46 14.70
N ASP A 155 21.02 -4.40 14.58
CA ASP A 155 21.58 -4.79 13.27
C ASP A 155 20.51 -5.49 12.43
N SER A 156 19.69 -6.34 13.06
CA SER A 156 18.53 -6.99 12.43
C SER A 156 17.49 -5.97 11.99
N LEU A 157 17.15 -5.00 12.83
CA LEU A 157 16.20 -3.95 12.52
C LEU A 157 16.67 -3.07 11.35
N ILE A 158 17.93 -2.62 11.36
CA ILE A 158 18.53 -1.84 10.26
C ILE A 158 18.50 -2.63 8.94
N GLU A 159 18.83 -3.91 8.96
CA GLU A 159 18.74 -4.73 7.74
C GLU A 159 17.29 -4.91 7.27
N GLY A 160 16.35 -5.10 8.18
CA GLY A 160 14.91 -5.12 7.87
C GLY A 160 14.45 -3.83 7.20
N LEU A 161 14.78 -2.69 7.79
CA LEU A 161 14.48 -1.36 7.22
C LEU A 161 15.13 -1.18 5.84
N ARG A 162 16.40 -1.59 5.68
CA ARG A 162 17.09 -1.53 4.40
C ARG A 162 16.36 -2.29 3.29
N ILE A 163 15.82 -3.45 3.61
CA ILE A 163 15.03 -4.27 2.68
C ILE A 163 13.69 -3.61 2.39
N ALA A 164 12.96 -3.15 3.41
CA ALA A 164 11.65 -2.54 3.26
C ALA A 164 11.70 -1.25 2.43
N TYR A 165 12.65 -0.37 2.70
CA TYR A 165 12.82 0.89 1.98
C TYR A 165 13.45 0.74 0.59
N GLY A 166 14.16 -0.35 0.34
CA GLY A 166 14.76 -0.62 -0.97
C GLY A 166 15.70 0.50 -1.42
N ASP A 167 15.44 1.09 -2.57
CA ASP A 167 16.24 2.16 -3.17
C ASP A 167 16.09 3.52 -2.47
N ALA A 168 15.07 3.71 -1.64
CA ALA A 168 14.97 4.88 -0.77
C ALA A 168 15.85 4.80 0.48
N SER A 169 16.39 3.61 0.80
CA SER A 169 17.26 3.38 1.95
C SER A 169 18.54 4.22 1.87
N GLY A 170 18.83 4.99 2.93
CA GLY A 170 20.06 5.75 3.08
C GLY A 170 21.26 4.93 3.59
N ASP A 171 21.15 3.60 3.66
CA ASP A 171 22.25 2.73 4.07
C ASP A 171 23.49 2.94 3.17
N PRO A 172 24.69 3.16 3.74
CA PRO A 172 25.90 3.35 2.97
C PRO A 172 26.26 2.19 2.01
N ARG A 173 25.76 0.99 2.27
CA ARG A 173 25.92 -0.19 1.39
C ARG A 173 25.05 -0.11 0.13
N GLY A 174 24.16 0.88 0.06
CA GLY A 174 23.14 1.00 -0.98
C GLY A 174 21.93 0.09 -0.75
N CYS A 175 21.04 0.00 -1.73
CA CYS A 175 19.81 -0.76 -1.60
C CYS A 175 20.04 -2.28 -1.54
N ALA A 176 19.02 -2.99 -1.03
CA ALA A 176 19.02 -4.46 -0.97
C ALA A 176 18.38 -5.14 -2.21
N ILE A 177 17.94 -4.35 -3.20
CA ILE A 177 17.10 -4.86 -4.30
C ILE A 177 17.78 -4.86 -5.68
N HIS A 178 18.86 -4.12 -5.86
CA HIS A 178 19.59 -4.04 -7.13
C HIS A 178 20.97 -4.69 -7.05
N GLU A 179 21.41 -5.25 -8.19
CA GLU A 179 22.75 -5.81 -8.38
C GLU A 179 23.39 -5.19 -9.64
N PRO A 180 24.43 -4.32 -9.52
CA PRO A 180 24.97 -3.82 -8.26
C PRO A 180 24.01 -2.92 -7.50
N ALA A 181 24.21 -2.80 -6.16
CA ALA A 181 23.41 -1.93 -5.31
C ALA A 181 23.42 -0.49 -5.84
N CYS A 182 22.28 0.18 -5.79
CA CYS A 182 22.17 1.59 -6.15
C CYS A 182 22.86 2.49 -5.10
N THR A 183 23.07 3.75 -5.44
CA THR A 183 23.55 4.76 -4.47
C THR A 183 22.57 4.88 -3.31
N PRO A 184 23.06 5.21 -2.08
CA PRO A 184 22.18 5.43 -0.94
C PRO A 184 21.05 6.42 -1.24
N GLY A 185 19.85 6.09 -0.79
CA GLY A 185 18.68 6.93 -0.86
C GLY A 185 18.66 8.01 0.22
N TRP A 186 17.48 8.50 0.54
CA TRP A 186 17.29 9.65 1.42
C TRP A 186 16.78 9.30 2.83
N VAL A 187 16.35 8.05 3.08
CA VAL A 187 15.80 7.64 4.38
C VAL A 187 16.93 7.32 5.35
N ASP A 188 16.95 8.03 6.47
CA ASP A 188 17.87 7.78 7.58
C ASP A 188 17.37 6.58 8.41
N LEU A 189 17.96 5.42 8.16
CA LEU A 189 17.56 4.17 8.83
C LEU A 189 17.91 4.14 10.31
N GLU A 190 19.00 4.80 10.70
CA GLU A 190 19.41 4.85 12.10
C GLU A 190 18.41 5.64 12.93
N ARG A 191 17.98 6.77 12.42
CA ARG A 191 16.93 7.58 13.05
C ARG A 191 15.61 6.82 13.11
N THR A 192 15.21 6.15 12.01
CA THR A 192 13.99 5.35 11.99
C THR A 192 14.06 4.20 12.99
N ALA A 193 15.22 3.56 13.16
CA ALA A 193 15.39 2.50 14.16
C ALA A 193 15.28 3.03 15.59
N ASP A 194 15.76 4.24 15.86
CA ASP A 194 15.62 4.85 17.18
C ASP A 194 14.14 5.04 17.56
N ASP A 195 13.27 5.41 16.60
CA ASP A 195 11.84 5.59 16.82
C ASP A 195 11.14 4.27 17.26
N PHE A 196 11.66 3.08 16.87
CA PHE A 196 11.12 1.78 17.32
C PHE A 196 11.24 1.56 18.82
N TRP A 197 12.19 2.22 19.48
CA TRP A 197 12.42 2.06 20.92
C TRP A 197 11.86 3.20 21.76
N GLU A 198 11.15 4.14 21.14
CA GLU A 198 10.41 5.15 21.87
C GLU A 198 9.27 4.49 22.66
N PRO A 199 9.16 4.75 23.98
CA PRO A 199 8.22 4.03 24.86
C PRO A 199 6.74 4.17 24.49
N ASP A 200 6.39 5.25 23.79
CA ASP A 200 4.99 5.58 23.44
C ASP A 200 4.58 4.97 22.07
N ASN A 201 5.52 4.37 21.35
CA ASN A 201 5.23 3.76 20.05
C ASN A 201 4.79 2.31 20.18
N ASP A 202 3.70 1.95 19.50
CA ASP A 202 3.25 0.56 19.42
C ASP A 202 4.15 -0.22 18.44
N PRO A 203 4.83 -1.29 18.88
CA PRO A 203 5.68 -2.09 18.01
C PRO A 203 4.96 -2.67 16.78
N ALA A 204 3.66 -2.99 16.88
CA ALA A 204 2.89 -3.53 15.78
C ALA A 204 2.61 -2.46 14.72
N GLU A 205 2.28 -1.24 15.14
CA GLU A 205 2.14 -0.09 14.24
C GLU A 205 3.47 0.25 13.57
N MET A 206 4.57 0.28 14.33
CA MET A 206 5.90 0.52 13.78
C MET A 206 6.30 -0.52 12.74
N CYS A 207 6.00 -1.80 12.97
CA CYS A 207 6.25 -2.86 11.99
C CYS A 207 5.40 -2.68 10.72
N ALA A 208 4.16 -2.26 10.85
CA ALA A 208 3.29 -2.00 9.70
C ALA A 208 3.76 -0.79 8.89
N ASP A 209 4.11 0.32 9.56
CA ASP A 209 4.40 1.60 8.90
C ASP A 209 5.83 1.66 8.33
N PHE A 210 6.81 1.10 9.02
CA PHE A 210 8.23 1.23 8.63
C PHE A 210 8.84 -0.06 8.07
N LEU A 211 8.41 -1.22 8.53
CA LEU A 211 8.85 -2.50 7.97
C LEU A 211 7.88 -3.03 6.90
N ASN A 212 6.76 -2.36 6.69
CA ASN A 212 5.69 -2.75 5.76
C ASN A 212 5.23 -4.20 5.96
N GLN A 213 5.28 -4.69 7.19
CA GLN A 213 4.88 -6.03 7.56
C GLN A 213 3.37 -6.08 7.80
N ILE A 214 2.70 -6.99 7.10
CA ILE A 214 1.25 -7.18 7.24
C ILE A 214 0.95 -7.75 8.63
N GLY A 215 0.25 -6.95 9.45
CA GLY A 215 -0.16 -7.29 10.79
C GLY A 215 -1.43 -8.15 10.83
N SER A 216 -1.65 -8.82 11.94
CA SER A 216 -2.96 -9.37 12.31
C SER A 216 -3.72 -8.36 13.17
N ALA A 217 -5.04 -8.40 13.15
CA ALA A 217 -5.85 -7.59 14.05
C ALA A 217 -5.38 -7.78 15.52
N SER A 218 -5.42 -6.70 16.31
CA SER A 218 -4.95 -6.71 17.70
C SER A 218 -5.65 -7.73 18.59
N ASP A 219 -6.82 -8.23 18.16
CA ASP A 219 -7.62 -9.27 18.82
C ASP A 219 -7.41 -10.67 18.22
N ALA A 220 -6.46 -10.84 17.31
CA ALA A 220 -6.14 -12.14 16.74
C ALA A 220 -5.58 -13.07 17.83
N TRP A 221 -6.19 -14.26 17.96
CA TRP A 221 -5.76 -15.28 18.91
C TRP A 221 -4.33 -15.77 18.69
N LEU A 222 -3.87 -15.78 17.43
CA LEU A 222 -2.50 -16.09 17.03
C LEU A 222 -2.01 -15.04 16.05
N THR A 223 -0.80 -14.59 16.26
CA THR A 223 -0.11 -13.73 15.30
C THR A 223 0.39 -14.54 14.10
N MET A 224 0.64 -13.89 12.96
CA MET A 224 1.19 -14.57 11.78
C MET A 224 2.55 -15.25 12.02
N PRO A 225 3.48 -14.68 12.80
CA PRO A 225 4.70 -15.40 13.19
C PRO A 225 4.43 -16.67 13.99
N GLU A 226 3.50 -16.64 14.94
CA GLU A 226 3.11 -17.82 15.72
C GLU A 226 2.47 -18.90 14.87
N LEU A 227 1.57 -18.50 13.93
CA LEU A 227 0.98 -19.44 12.97
C LEU A 227 2.06 -20.10 12.09
N ARG A 228 3.03 -19.35 11.60
CA ARG A 228 4.12 -19.91 10.78
C ARG A 228 5.06 -20.79 11.58
N ALA A 229 5.29 -20.48 12.84
CA ALA A 229 6.13 -21.30 13.71
C ALA A 229 5.56 -22.72 13.95
N ILE A 230 4.25 -22.89 13.78
CA ILE A 230 3.57 -24.19 13.90
C ILE A 230 3.27 -24.83 12.54
N GLU A 231 3.54 -24.16 11.42
CA GLU A 231 3.44 -24.77 10.08
C GLU A 231 4.52 -25.84 9.90
N ASP A 232 4.10 -27.02 9.46
CA ASP A 232 5.00 -28.10 9.09
C ASP A 232 4.79 -28.42 7.59
N HIS A 233 5.61 -27.79 6.74
CA HIS A 233 5.54 -27.92 5.30
C HIS A 233 5.98 -29.29 4.77
N ASP A 234 6.72 -30.04 5.58
CA ASP A 234 7.22 -31.39 5.21
C ASP A 234 6.23 -32.49 5.59
N LYS A 235 5.22 -32.14 6.40
CA LYS A 235 4.21 -33.09 6.84
C LYS A 235 3.18 -33.35 5.74
N THR A 236 3.16 -34.59 5.25
CA THR A 236 2.12 -35.10 4.36
C THR A 236 1.13 -35.96 5.13
N ILE A 237 -0.16 -35.61 5.04
CA ILE A 237 -1.23 -36.41 5.61
C ILE A 237 -1.54 -37.59 4.64
N SER A 238 -1.42 -38.81 5.11
CA SER A 238 -1.78 -40.01 4.31
C SER A 238 -3.28 -40.01 4.01
N SER A 239 -3.66 -40.48 2.81
CA SER A 239 -5.08 -40.62 2.43
C SER A 239 -5.86 -41.61 3.32
N THR A 240 -5.17 -42.39 4.15
CA THR A 240 -5.76 -43.34 5.09
C THR A 240 -5.73 -42.86 6.53
N GLU A 241 -5.14 -41.69 6.80
CA GLU A 241 -5.06 -41.12 8.14
C GLU A 241 -6.39 -40.46 8.52
N PRO A 242 -6.98 -40.81 9.69
CA PRO A 242 -8.20 -40.14 10.14
C PRO A 242 -7.89 -38.71 10.53
N ILE A 243 -8.59 -37.77 9.92
CA ILE A 243 -8.48 -36.33 10.25
C ILE A 243 -9.81 -35.84 10.82
N THR A 244 -9.73 -34.92 11.78
CA THR A 244 -10.89 -34.18 12.28
C THR A 244 -10.79 -32.76 11.75
N LEU A 245 -11.84 -32.30 11.07
CA LEU A 245 -11.97 -30.93 10.63
C LEU A 245 -12.93 -30.20 11.56
N GLY A 246 -12.44 -29.17 12.21
CA GLY A 246 -13.27 -28.20 12.93
C GLY A 246 -13.45 -26.95 12.06
N PHE A 247 -14.67 -26.44 11.97
CA PHE A 247 -14.97 -25.18 11.33
C PHE A 247 -15.79 -24.33 12.30
N ASP A 248 -15.27 -23.15 12.64
CA ASP A 248 -16.01 -22.12 13.33
C ASP A 248 -16.21 -20.97 12.34
N GLY A 249 -17.44 -20.78 11.92
CA GLY A 249 -17.84 -19.71 11.02
C GLY A 249 -18.46 -18.58 11.82
N SER A 250 -17.74 -17.48 12.04
CA SER A 250 -18.35 -16.21 12.45
C SER A 250 -18.92 -15.50 11.22
N GLU A 251 -20.15 -15.00 11.35
CA GLU A 251 -20.79 -14.13 10.34
C GLU A 251 -20.09 -12.76 10.23
#